data_7eb5dfb0e83c789915458785eea3f201
#
_entry.id   7eb5dfb0e83c789915458785eea3f201
#
_cell.length_a   1.000
_cell.length_b   1.000
_cell.length_c   1.000
_cell.angle_alpha   90.00
_cell.angle_beta   90.00
_cell.angle_gamma   90.00
#
_symmetry.space_group_name_H-M   'P 1'
#
loop_
_entity.id
_entity.type
_entity.pdbx_description
1 polymer ?
#
loop_
_entity_poly.entity_id
_entity_poly.type
_entity_poly.pdbx_seq_one_letter_code
_entity_poly.pdbx_strand_id
1 'polypeptide(L)'
;MAEILKSYKLPRAVLAFHLFRVAILWLVGVLPTWWLSRDVKLTLYLALILFILGAVIFFIAYLGYYYFSLEVGADGLTVKSGVIVKNIKTIAFKSIQSIDISYDPLIQVFGLVVVRVWSSSPQQFNLNSGDSHNRPDLAFYLTRAEAEALKQEAASR
;
A
#
# COMPACT_ATOMS: atom_id res chain seq x y z
N MET A 1 18.76 17.63 14.12
CA MET A 1 18.59 17.20 12.72
C MET A 1 18.69 15.70 12.72
N ALA A 2 17.60 14.97 12.48
CA ALA A 2 17.66 13.52 12.39
C ALA A 2 18.42 13.16 11.10
N GLU A 3 19.53 12.46 11.25
CA GLU A 3 20.35 12.01 10.13
C GLU A 3 19.57 10.91 9.38
N ILE A 4 19.14 11.20 8.15
CA ILE A 4 18.43 10.25 7.30
C ILE A 4 19.48 9.29 6.74
N LEU A 5 19.49 8.05 7.23
CA LEU A 5 20.46 7.04 6.80
C LEU A 5 20.05 6.38 5.49
N LYS A 6 18.75 6.20 5.26
CA LYS A 6 18.24 5.52 4.07
C LYS A 6 16.81 5.95 3.73
N SER A 7 16.53 6.15 2.46
CA SER A 7 15.20 6.46 1.96
C SER A 7 14.74 5.38 1.00
N TYR A 8 13.58 4.79 1.28
CA TYR A 8 12.93 3.81 0.42
C TYR A 8 11.72 4.43 -0.26
N LYS A 9 11.58 4.20 -1.56
CA LYS A 9 10.39 4.54 -2.34
C LYS A 9 9.61 3.28 -2.64
N LEU A 10 8.32 3.41 -2.85
CA LEU A 10 7.51 2.27 -3.31
C LEU A 10 8.07 1.70 -4.62
N PRO A 11 8.17 0.37 -4.76
CA PRO A 11 8.58 -0.25 -6.01
C PRO A 11 7.55 0.00 -7.12
N ARG A 12 8.01 0.17 -8.36
CA ARG A 12 7.13 0.35 -9.54
C ARG A 12 6.15 -0.81 -9.75
N ALA A 13 6.49 -1.99 -9.23
CA ALA A 13 5.64 -3.16 -9.25
C ALA A 13 4.28 -2.94 -8.53
N VAL A 14 4.18 -2.01 -7.58
CA VAL A 14 2.92 -1.63 -6.94
C VAL A 14 1.94 -1.04 -7.96
N LEU A 15 2.41 -0.22 -8.90
CA LEU A 15 1.58 0.31 -9.98
C LEU A 15 1.10 -0.79 -10.92
N ALA A 16 1.97 -1.74 -11.27
CA ALA A 16 1.61 -2.89 -12.10
C ALA A 16 0.54 -3.75 -11.42
N PHE A 17 0.64 -3.96 -10.10
CA PHE A 17 -0.36 -4.67 -9.32
C PHE A 17 -1.72 -3.95 -9.34
N HIS A 18 -1.75 -2.62 -9.21
CA HIS A 18 -2.99 -1.85 -9.29
C HIS A 18 -3.61 -1.89 -10.69
N LEU A 19 -2.79 -1.79 -11.74
CA LEU A 19 -3.26 -1.96 -13.14
C LEU A 19 -3.88 -3.32 -13.36
N PHE A 20 -3.23 -4.40 -12.89
CA PHE A 20 -3.74 -5.76 -12.99
C PHE A 20 -5.08 -5.91 -12.27
N ARG A 21 -5.21 -5.35 -11.07
CA ARG A 21 -6.45 -5.36 -10.29
C ARG A 21 -7.59 -4.63 -11.01
N VAL A 22 -7.33 -3.47 -11.59
CA VAL A 22 -8.30 -2.70 -12.37
C VAL A 22 -8.71 -3.48 -13.63
N ALA A 23 -7.77 -4.10 -14.33
CA ALA A 23 -8.04 -4.92 -15.51
C ALA A 23 -8.95 -6.12 -15.19
N ILE A 24 -8.70 -6.82 -14.08
CA ILE A 24 -9.57 -7.93 -13.63
C ILE A 24 -10.97 -7.42 -13.31
N LEU A 25 -11.12 -6.33 -12.57
CA LEU A 25 -12.42 -5.75 -12.25
C LEU A 25 -13.20 -5.38 -13.51
N TRP A 26 -12.52 -4.81 -14.50
CA TRP A 26 -13.11 -4.47 -15.79
C TRP A 26 -13.57 -5.71 -16.55
N LEU A 27 -12.72 -6.74 -16.60
CA LEU A 27 -12.99 -8.00 -17.30
C LEU A 27 -14.16 -8.77 -16.65
N VAL A 28 -14.17 -8.86 -15.33
CA VAL A 28 -15.25 -9.51 -14.56
C VAL A 28 -16.57 -8.73 -14.67
N GLY A 29 -16.54 -7.41 -14.79
CA GLY A 29 -17.74 -6.60 -14.96
C GLY A 29 -18.31 -6.64 -16.37
N VAL A 30 -17.49 -6.57 -17.41
CA VAL A 30 -17.94 -6.43 -18.80
C VAL A 30 -18.30 -7.76 -19.45
N LEU A 31 -17.52 -8.82 -19.23
CA LEU A 31 -17.76 -10.12 -19.88
C LEU A 31 -19.11 -10.74 -19.55
N PRO A 32 -19.54 -10.83 -18.27
CA PRO A 32 -20.84 -11.40 -17.95
C PRO A 32 -22.00 -10.57 -18.49
N THR A 33 -21.90 -9.25 -18.50
CA THR A 33 -22.96 -8.39 -19.01
C THR A 33 -23.13 -8.53 -20.51
N TRP A 34 -22.02 -8.65 -21.26
CA TRP A 34 -22.10 -8.89 -22.71
C TRP A 34 -22.72 -10.25 -23.02
N TRP A 35 -22.39 -11.28 -22.24
CA TRP A 35 -22.95 -12.62 -22.42
C TRP A 35 -24.43 -12.68 -22.07
N LEU A 36 -24.86 -12.01 -21.01
CA LEU A 36 -26.22 -12.13 -20.45
C LEU A 36 -27.23 -11.21 -21.16
N SER A 37 -26.87 -9.97 -21.45
CA SER A 37 -27.80 -8.97 -21.99
C SER A 37 -27.91 -9.00 -23.50
N ARG A 38 -26.86 -9.43 -24.21
CA ARG A 38 -26.71 -9.34 -25.68
C ARG A 38 -26.99 -7.93 -26.25
N ASP A 39 -27.22 -6.95 -25.38
CA ASP A 39 -27.42 -5.56 -25.78
C ASP A 39 -26.07 -4.81 -25.81
N VAL A 40 -25.62 -4.54 -27.03
CA VAL A 40 -24.34 -3.88 -27.28
C VAL A 40 -24.30 -2.49 -26.66
N LYS A 41 -25.41 -1.75 -26.68
CA LYS A 41 -25.46 -0.39 -26.12
C LYS A 41 -25.29 -0.39 -24.60
N LEU A 42 -26.01 -1.26 -23.91
CA LEU A 42 -25.92 -1.41 -22.45
C LEU A 42 -24.49 -1.81 -22.03
N THR A 43 -23.91 -2.80 -22.74
CA THR A 43 -22.54 -3.26 -22.47
C THR A 43 -21.53 -2.15 -22.66
N LEU A 44 -21.71 -1.32 -23.71
CA LEU A 44 -20.80 -0.22 -24.02
C LEU A 44 -20.86 0.89 -22.98
N TYR A 45 -22.05 1.25 -22.50
CA TYR A 45 -22.20 2.20 -21.39
C TYR A 45 -21.55 1.70 -20.09
N LEU A 46 -21.75 0.43 -19.76
CA LEU A 46 -21.18 -0.16 -18.56
C LEU A 46 -19.67 -0.25 -18.64
N ALA A 47 -19.12 -0.63 -19.80
CA ALA A 47 -17.69 -0.64 -20.05
C ALA A 47 -17.09 0.77 -19.91
N LEU A 48 -17.75 1.80 -20.41
CA LEU A 48 -17.31 3.19 -20.27
C LEU A 48 -17.28 3.65 -18.81
N ILE A 49 -18.34 3.35 -18.05
CA ILE A 49 -18.42 3.70 -16.63
C ILE A 49 -17.30 3.00 -15.84
N LEU A 50 -17.11 1.69 -16.08
CA LEU A 50 -16.05 0.92 -15.42
C LEU A 50 -14.65 1.42 -15.81
N PHE A 51 -14.46 1.86 -17.05
CA PHE A 51 -13.21 2.43 -17.52
C PHE A 51 -12.89 3.76 -16.80
N ILE A 52 -13.87 4.66 -16.70
CA ILE A 52 -13.72 5.93 -15.98
C ILE A 52 -13.42 5.67 -14.50
N LEU A 53 -14.18 4.78 -13.86
CA LEU A 53 -13.97 4.41 -12.45
C LEU A 53 -12.58 3.80 -12.23
N GLY A 54 -12.14 2.90 -13.11
CA GLY A 54 -10.81 2.30 -13.08
C GLY A 54 -9.70 3.34 -13.25
N ALA A 55 -9.89 4.30 -14.16
CA ALA A 55 -8.93 5.39 -14.36
C ALA A 55 -8.80 6.28 -13.11
N VAL A 56 -9.91 6.58 -12.44
CA VAL A 56 -9.89 7.35 -11.18
C VAL A 56 -9.17 6.59 -10.08
N ILE A 57 -9.48 5.30 -9.89
CA ILE A 57 -8.80 4.45 -8.90
C ILE A 57 -7.31 4.37 -9.19
N PHE A 58 -6.93 4.17 -10.45
CA PHE A 58 -5.53 4.13 -10.85
C PHE A 58 -4.82 5.46 -10.61
N PHE A 59 -5.47 6.58 -10.91
CA PHE A 59 -4.92 7.92 -10.68
C PHE A 59 -4.67 8.17 -9.19
N ILE A 60 -5.59 7.79 -8.31
CA ILE A 60 -5.42 7.90 -6.86
C ILE A 60 -4.25 7.02 -6.39
N ALA A 61 -4.15 5.79 -6.90
CA ALA A 61 -3.04 4.89 -6.57
C ALA A 61 -1.69 5.44 -7.07
N TYR A 62 -1.66 6.03 -8.25
CA TYR A 62 -0.48 6.69 -8.80
C TYR A 62 -0.03 7.89 -7.96
N LEU A 63 -0.96 8.72 -7.52
CA LEU A 63 -0.66 9.82 -6.60
C LEU A 63 -0.13 9.29 -5.27
N GLY A 64 -0.76 8.25 -4.71
CA GLY A 64 -0.28 7.59 -3.49
C GLY A 64 1.14 7.05 -3.63
N TYR A 65 1.46 6.46 -4.79
CA TYR A 65 2.81 6.00 -5.13
C TYR A 65 3.82 7.16 -5.18
N TYR A 66 3.46 8.26 -5.79
CA TYR A 66 4.36 9.41 -5.97
C TYR A 66 4.68 10.13 -4.64
N TYR A 67 3.69 10.23 -3.76
CA TYR A 67 3.82 10.93 -2.48
C TYR A 67 4.26 10.04 -1.31
N PHE A 68 4.46 8.73 -1.54
CA PHE A 68 4.95 7.84 -0.51
C PHE A 68 6.47 7.93 -0.38
N SER A 69 6.95 8.11 0.87
CA SER A 69 8.36 8.06 1.21
C SER A 69 8.54 7.41 2.57
N LEU A 70 9.39 6.39 2.64
CA LEU A 70 9.83 5.76 3.88
C LEU A 70 11.26 6.20 4.16
N GLU A 71 11.47 6.89 5.25
CA GLU A 71 12.78 7.34 5.70
C GLU A 71 13.20 6.56 6.94
N VAL A 72 14.37 5.97 6.90
CA VAL A 72 15.00 5.29 8.04
C VAL A 72 16.00 6.27 8.64
N GLY A 73 15.69 6.80 9.80
CA GLY A 73 16.57 7.67 10.58
C GLY A 73 17.38 6.90 11.62
N ALA A 74 18.24 7.61 12.34
CA ALA A 74 19.04 7.04 13.43
C ALA A 74 18.16 6.50 14.58
N ASP A 75 17.04 7.18 14.85
CA ASP A 75 16.21 6.93 16.02
C ASP A 75 14.91 6.17 15.71
N GLY A 76 14.55 5.99 14.42
CA GLY A 76 13.29 5.35 14.06
C GLY A 76 12.94 5.41 12.58
N LEU A 77 11.74 4.88 12.29
CA LEU A 77 11.14 4.82 10.96
C LEU A 77 10.17 5.99 10.80
N THR A 78 10.33 6.80 9.77
CA THR A 78 9.41 7.87 9.41
C THR A 78 8.76 7.55 8.08
N VAL A 79 7.43 7.37 8.08
CA VAL A 79 6.64 7.17 6.87
C VAL A 79 5.90 8.46 6.57
N LYS A 80 6.14 8.99 5.38
CA LYS A 80 5.41 10.11 4.81
C LYS A 80 4.47 9.56 3.75
N SER A 81 3.18 9.75 3.93
CA SER A 81 2.15 9.29 3.01
C SER A 81 1.02 10.31 2.92
N GLY A 82 0.26 10.25 1.85
CA GLY A 82 -0.93 11.07 1.63
C GLY A 82 -0.77 12.10 0.52
N VAL A 83 -1.86 12.26 -0.26
CA VAL A 83 -1.93 13.14 -1.43
C VAL A 83 -2.42 14.53 -1.03
N ILE A 84 -3.52 14.61 -0.29
CA ILE A 84 -4.17 15.86 0.13
C ILE A 84 -3.75 16.23 1.54
N VAL A 85 -3.76 15.25 2.45
CA VAL A 85 -3.31 15.42 3.83
C VAL A 85 -2.02 14.63 3.99
N LYS A 86 -0.91 15.34 4.23
CA LYS A 86 0.37 14.70 4.50
C LYS A 86 0.34 14.07 5.88
N ASN A 87 0.26 12.76 5.92
CA ASN A 87 0.39 11.99 7.15
C ASN A 87 1.86 11.62 7.35
N ILE A 88 2.46 12.16 8.39
CA ILE A 88 3.83 11.81 8.80
C ILE A 88 3.69 10.97 10.06
N LYS A 89 4.09 9.71 9.98
CA LYS A 89 4.16 8.81 11.13
C LYS A 89 5.61 8.47 11.42
N THR A 90 6.05 8.75 12.62
CA THR A 90 7.39 8.39 13.09
C THR A 90 7.24 7.37 14.21
N ILE A 91 7.90 6.22 14.07
CA ILE A 91 7.95 5.17 15.07
C ILE A 91 9.40 5.00 15.49
N ALA A 92 9.69 5.22 16.77
CA ALA A 92 11.02 4.99 17.31
C ALA A 92 11.36 3.49 17.31
N PHE A 93 12.60 3.11 17.00
CA PHE A 93 13.02 1.69 17.02
C PHE A 93 12.75 1.03 18.38
N LYS A 94 12.93 1.75 19.47
CA LYS A 94 12.67 1.28 20.84
C LYS A 94 11.19 0.91 21.10
N SER A 95 10.27 1.46 20.32
CA SER A 95 8.83 1.16 20.45
C SER A 95 8.33 0.11 19.48
N ILE A 96 9.16 -0.37 18.54
CA ILE A 96 8.80 -1.45 17.63
C ILE A 96 8.79 -2.77 18.41
N GLN A 97 7.62 -3.42 18.42
CA GLN A 97 7.44 -4.74 19.05
C GLN A 97 7.76 -5.88 18.09
N SER A 98 7.25 -5.79 16.87
CA SER A 98 7.51 -6.77 15.83
C SER A 98 7.42 -6.16 14.43
N ILE A 99 8.17 -6.75 13.52
CA ILE A 99 8.09 -6.48 12.08
C ILE A 99 7.75 -7.80 11.39
N ASP A 100 6.52 -7.87 10.86
CA ASP A 100 6.03 -9.03 10.18
C ASP A 100 6.08 -8.83 8.66
N ILE A 101 6.61 -9.81 7.95
CA ILE A 101 6.62 -9.83 6.49
C ILE A 101 5.55 -10.81 6.05
N SER A 102 4.49 -10.31 5.43
CA SER A 102 3.39 -11.12 4.92
C SER A 102 3.58 -11.38 3.43
N TYR A 103 3.51 -12.65 3.09
CA TYR A 103 3.64 -13.16 1.72
C TYR A 103 2.25 -13.47 1.17
N ASP A 104 1.64 -12.52 0.48
CA ASP A 104 0.39 -12.74 -0.24
C ASP A 104 0.70 -13.29 -1.63
N PRO A 105 0.12 -14.45 -2.03
CA PRO A 105 0.42 -15.08 -3.33
C PRO A 105 0.22 -14.16 -4.52
N LEU A 106 -0.83 -13.33 -4.52
CA LEU A 106 -1.12 -12.39 -5.60
C LEU A 106 -0.07 -11.27 -5.70
N ILE A 107 0.46 -10.84 -4.57
CA ILE A 107 1.44 -9.76 -4.49
C ILE A 107 2.84 -10.29 -4.80
N GLN A 108 3.12 -11.54 -4.44
CA GLN A 108 4.39 -12.22 -4.74
C GLN A 108 4.67 -12.35 -6.24
N VAL A 109 3.63 -12.52 -7.08
CA VAL A 109 3.79 -12.55 -8.55
C VAL A 109 4.46 -11.28 -9.07
N PHE A 110 4.28 -10.16 -8.37
CA PHE A 110 4.90 -8.87 -8.70
C PHE A 110 6.22 -8.63 -7.94
N GLY A 111 6.74 -9.63 -7.23
CA GLY A 111 7.98 -9.53 -6.44
C GLY A 111 7.85 -8.64 -5.20
N LEU A 112 6.63 -8.40 -4.74
CA LEU A 112 6.32 -7.55 -3.60
C LEU A 112 5.98 -8.36 -2.36
N VAL A 113 6.23 -7.78 -1.19
CA VAL A 113 5.81 -8.28 0.11
C VAL A 113 5.17 -7.14 0.92
N VAL A 114 4.27 -7.48 1.84
CA VAL A 114 3.68 -6.53 2.77
C VAL A 114 4.47 -6.55 4.06
N VAL A 115 5.06 -5.43 4.41
CA VAL A 115 5.72 -5.24 5.70
C VAL A 115 4.73 -4.60 6.65
N ARG A 116 4.49 -5.25 7.80
CA ARG A 116 3.64 -4.77 8.89
C ARG A 116 4.50 -4.48 10.10
N VAL A 117 4.39 -3.27 10.61
CA VAL A 117 5.12 -2.85 11.81
C VAL A 117 4.13 -2.68 12.95
N TRP A 118 4.43 -3.32 14.07
CA TRP A 118 3.67 -3.23 15.31
C TRP A 118 4.48 -2.45 16.33
N SER A 119 3.87 -1.47 16.98
CA SER A 119 4.52 -0.68 18.01
C SER A 119 3.80 -0.77 19.34
N SER A 120 4.56 -0.59 20.42
CA SER A 120 4.03 -0.59 21.79
C SER A 120 3.34 0.72 22.18
N SER A 121 3.57 1.78 21.40
CA SER A 121 2.94 3.08 21.62
C SER A 121 1.84 3.26 20.59
N PRO A 122 0.57 3.01 20.90
CA PRO A 122 -0.53 3.37 20.05
C PRO A 122 -0.51 4.91 19.92
N GLN A 123 0.00 5.43 18.82
CA GLN A 123 -0.18 6.85 18.54
C GLN A 123 -1.68 7.08 18.35
N GLN A 124 -2.29 7.59 19.42
CA GLN A 124 -3.65 8.07 19.42
C GLN A 124 -3.83 9.12 18.33
N PHE A 125 -4.36 8.71 17.18
CA PHE A 125 -5.10 9.61 16.32
C PHE A 125 -6.00 8.83 15.37
N ASN A 126 -7.11 8.32 15.92
CA ASN A 126 -8.38 8.18 15.21
C ASN A 126 -9.50 7.91 16.19
N LEU A 127 -10.27 8.94 16.48
CA LEU A 127 -11.43 8.95 17.36
C LEU A 127 -12.62 8.09 16.88
N ASN A 128 -12.47 7.25 15.84
CA ASN A 128 -13.61 6.59 15.24
C ASN A 128 -13.41 5.11 14.83
N SER A 129 -12.53 4.38 15.50
CA SER A 129 -12.36 2.95 15.18
C SER A 129 -12.24 2.11 16.43
N GLY A 130 -13.35 1.53 16.87
CA GLY A 130 -13.50 0.68 18.04
C GLY A 130 -12.85 -0.71 17.96
N ASP A 131 -11.74 -0.90 17.26
CA ASP A 131 -10.98 -2.16 17.24
C ASP A 131 -9.49 -1.88 16.93
N SER A 132 -8.81 -1.24 17.89
CA SER A 132 -7.41 -0.85 17.69
C SER A 132 -6.38 -1.95 18.02
N HIS A 133 -6.79 -3.08 18.60
CA HIS A 133 -5.85 -4.11 19.07
C HIS A 133 -5.33 -5.06 17.99
N ASN A 134 -5.90 -5.06 16.79
CA ASN A 134 -5.56 -6.04 15.75
C ASN A 134 -5.12 -5.43 14.39
N ARG A 135 -4.74 -4.14 14.39
CA ARG A 135 -4.25 -3.49 13.17
C ARG A 135 -2.79 -3.08 13.33
N PRO A 136 -1.93 -3.37 12.35
CA PRO A 136 -0.56 -2.88 12.37
C PRO A 136 -0.54 -1.35 12.33
N ASP A 137 0.38 -0.74 13.05
CA ASP A 137 0.55 0.72 13.06
C ASP A 137 0.99 1.27 11.71
N LEU A 138 1.80 0.48 11.01
CA LEU A 138 2.22 0.74 9.64
C LEU A 138 2.12 -0.52 8.80
N ALA A 139 1.62 -0.38 7.57
CA ALA A 139 1.65 -1.42 6.55
C ALA A 139 2.03 -0.79 5.21
N PHE A 140 3.05 -1.32 4.55
CA PHE A 140 3.53 -0.82 3.27
C PHE A 140 4.13 -1.95 2.42
N TYR A 141 4.25 -1.69 1.11
CA TYR A 141 4.78 -2.64 0.15
C TYR A 141 6.26 -2.37 -0.10
N LEU A 142 7.08 -3.41 0.00
CA LEU A 142 8.50 -3.39 -0.38
C LEU A 142 8.82 -4.58 -1.29
N THR A 143 9.99 -4.53 -1.90
CA THR A 143 10.57 -5.74 -2.49
C THR A 143 11.06 -6.65 -1.36
N ARG A 144 11.16 -7.95 -1.65
CA ARG A 144 11.61 -8.94 -0.66
C ARG A 144 12.98 -8.58 -0.06
N ALA A 145 13.93 -8.17 -0.91
CA ALA A 145 15.27 -7.80 -0.46
C ALA A 145 15.27 -6.58 0.47
N GLU A 146 14.47 -5.56 0.16
CA GLU A 146 14.33 -4.36 0.99
C GLU A 146 13.65 -4.67 2.33
N ALA A 147 12.66 -5.56 2.33
CA ALA A 147 11.95 -5.96 3.54
C ALA A 147 12.85 -6.76 4.50
N GLU A 148 13.67 -7.67 3.97
CA GLU A 148 14.64 -8.42 4.75
C GLU A 148 15.75 -7.50 5.30
N ALA A 149 16.25 -6.57 4.49
CA ALA A 149 17.23 -5.58 4.92
C ALA A 149 16.68 -4.68 6.05
N LEU A 150 15.44 -4.22 5.92
CA LEU A 150 14.78 -3.41 6.95
C LEU A 150 14.61 -4.17 8.26
N LYS A 151 14.23 -5.46 8.17
CA LYS A 151 14.07 -6.32 9.35
C LYS A 151 15.40 -6.56 10.07
N GLN A 152 16.48 -6.79 9.33
CA GLN A 152 17.82 -6.95 9.90
C GLN A 152 18.32 -5.66 10.55
N GLU A 153 18.08 -4.52 9.92
CA GLU A 153 18.48 -3.22 10.45
C GLU A 153 17.72 -2.88 11.74
N ALA A 154 16.43 -3.17 11.80
CA ALA A 154 15.64 -2.98 13.03
C ALA A 154 16.03 -3.94 14.14
N ALA A 155 16.47 -5.16 13.83
CA ALA A 155 16.91 -6.15 14.81
C ALA A 155 18.33 -5.87 15.36
N SER A 156 19.13 -5.10 14.66
CA SER A 156 20.50 -4.76 15.05
C SER A 156 20.60 -3.53 15.95
N ARG A 157 19.47 -2.86 16.19
CA ARG A 157 19.39 -1.63 17.00
C ARG A 157 18.56 -1.81 18.27
#